data_ec276e1ae7139738af8ec6377cd6430f
#
_entry.id   ec276e1ae7139738af8ec6377cd6430f
#
_cell.length_a   1.000
_cell.length_b   1.000
_cell.length_c   1.000
_cell.angle_alpha   90.00
_cell.angle_beta   90.00
_cell.angle_gamma   90.00
#
_symmetry.space_group_name_H-M   'P 1'
#
loop_
_entity.id
_entity.type
_entity.pdbx_description
1 polymer ?
#
loop_
_entity_poly.entity_id
_entity_poly.type
_entity_poly.pdbx_seq_one_letter_code
_entity_poly.pdbx_strand_id
1 'polypeptide(L)'
;MNTSDFYDYDLEIAILSSFIFNEDINPPTINPDIFYNPIHKSIYQTIRSLHKQGSSIDEVLIKNHLVNQLNIDLDNTEQHLLRILTATPTLSINSYVDILEDLRKKRDIKTTLLKLNQELLENKSANELESSLLSYIEKITNKSSTELFKMTPASFIEAKDSDFITKDFIPVPKKTVTIFSAGGGTGKTSLLLQLSMHYLHENPNEKAFCWLSEDPLGLTKHRLNRVISGLYPKGNETLHRLILSEDLTFPTLLEINRTMSVNPLFYKMKLMLKDFNLIILDPLIAFFGGDENNNAQAKLFMQLFTKWAAEEDKTIIFIHHSTKNTSQSRGASAFVDAARAVYEIEKIKDEDGKEVDTALRKVSLTKDNYRASKHFGGFSKKIKVFPSDDAVNVKPAFVVEYSIDDELGIQ
;
A
#
# COMPACT_ATOMS: atom_id res chain seq x y z
N MET A 1 4.67 4.17 40.81
CA MET A 1 3.48 4.39 39.98
C MET A 1 2.78 3.05 39.87
N ASN A 2 1.59 2.92 40.43
CA ASN A 2 0.78 1.72 40.28
C ASN A 2 0.46 1.55 38.82
N THR A 3 0.98 0.50 38.22
CA THR A 3 0.66 0.08 36.83
C THR A 3 -0.74 -0.51 36.83
N SER A 4 -1.77 0.36 36.73
CA SER A 4 -3.10 -0.12 36.40
C SER A 4 -3.00 -0.90 35.07
N ASP A 5 -3.33 -2.15 35.09
CA ASP A 5 -3.50 -2.90 33.88
C ASP A 5 -4.62 -2.22 33.07
N PHE A 6 -4.38 -1.93 31.79
CA PHE A 6 -5.31 -1.19 30.94
C PHE A 6 -6.53 -2.06 30.59
N TYR A 7 -7.51 -2.14 31.50
CA TYR A 7 -8.76 -2.89 31.34
C TYR A 7 -9.92 -2.18 32.06
N ASP A 8 -11.13 -2.51 31.64
CA ASP A 8 -12.37 -2.08 32.28
C ASP A 8 -13.42 -3.19 32.16
N TYR A 9 -13.60 -3.96 33.23
CA TYR A 9 -14.51 -5.09 33.23
C TYR A 9 -15.99 -4.66 33.17
N ASP A 10 -16.33 -3.49 33.67
CA ASP A 10 -17.73 -3.03 33.64
C ASP A 10 -18.16 -2.69 32.22
N LEU A 11 -17.26 -2.09 31.41
CA LEU A 11 -17.51 -1.88 29.99
C LEU A 11 -17.60 -3.19 29.21
N GLU A 12 -16.73 -4.17 29.49
CA GLU A 12 -16.79 -5.49 28.87
C GLU A 12 -18.12 -6.16 29.14
N ILE A 13 -18.55 -6.17 30.43
CA ILE A 13 -19.81 -6.76 30.88
C ILE A 13 -21.00 -6.08 30.22
N ALA A 14 -21.04 -4.75 30.17
CA ALA A 14 -22.14 -3.99 29.58
C ALA A 14 -22.29 -4.27 28.07
N ILE A 15 -21.18 -4.41 27.34
CA ILE A 15 -21.20 -4.78 25.91
C ILE A 15 -21.78 -6.20 25.76
N LEU A 16 -21.28 -7.17 26.51
CA LEU A 16 -21.74 -8.57 26.42
C LEU A 16 -23.22 -8.71 26.81
N SER A 17 -23.65 -8.00 27.87
CA SER A 17 -25.06 -7.94 28.27
C SER A 17 -25.93 -7.40 27.13
N SER A 18 -25.45 -6.35 26.43
CA SER A 18 -26.19 -5.77 25.29
C SER A 18 -26.39 -6.74 24.14
N PHE A 19 -25.44 -7.62 23.87
CA PHE A 19 -25.54 -8.66 22.82
C PHE A 19 -26.47 -9.80 23.20
N ILE A 20 -26.63 -10.09 24.49
CA ILE A 20 -27.52 -11.17 24.96
C ILE A 20 -28.97 -10.69 25.00
N PHE A 21 -29.20 -9.43 25.43
CA PHE A 21 -30.58 -8.94 25.66
C PHE A 21 -31.20 -8.19 24.47
N ASN A 22 -30.44 -7.84 23.44
CA ASN A 22 -30.95 -7.16 22.26
C ASN A 22 -30.83 -8.05 21.03
N GLU A 23 -31.88 -8.80 20.73
CA GLU A 23 -31.96 -9.71 19.57
C GLU A 23 -31.81 -8.96 18.22
N ASP A 24 -32.20 -7.69 18.16
CA ASP A 24 -32.09 -6.84 16.96
C ASP A 24 -30.67 -6.31 16.71
N ILE A 25 -29.78 -6.42 17.68
CA ILE A 25 -28.39 -5.95 17.52
C ILE A 25 -27.56 -7.05 16.88
N ASN A 26 -27.27 -6.88 15.60
CA ASN A 26 -26.24 -7.68 14.95
C ASN A 26 -24.88 -7.38 15.63
N PRO A 27 -24.27 -8.35 16.35
CA PRO A 27 -23.00 -8.11 17.07
C PRO A 27 -21.98 -7.60 16.08
N PRO A 28 -21.48 -6.37 16.20
CA PRO A 28 -20.50 -5.84 15.28
C PRO A 28 -19.27 -6.75 15.25
N THR A 29 -18.58 -6.76 14.13
CA THR A 29 -17.31 -7.49 14.02
C THR A 29 -16.25 -6.73 14.80
N ILE A 30 -16.16 -7.02 16.09
CA ILE A 30 -15.20 -6.43 17.02
C ILE A 30 -14.00 -7.39 17.13
N ASN A 31 -12.80 -6.83 17.28
CA ASN A 31 -11.64 -7.66 17.61
C ASN A 31 -11.83 -8.28 19.00
N PRO A 32 -11.83 -9.63 19.15
CA PRO A 32 -11.99 -10.24 20.47
C PRO A 32 -10.92 -9.82 21.50
N ASP A 33 -9.76 -9.33 21.07
CA ASP A 33 -8.67 -8.92 21.94
C ASP A 33 -8.94 -7.58 22.67
N ILE A 34 -10.05 -6.89 22.37
CA ILE A 34 -10.48 -5.77 23.21
C ILE A 34 -10.84 -6.22 24.62
N PHE A 35 -11.41 -7.42 24.73
CA PHE A 35 -11.72 -8.04 26.01
C PHE A 35 -10.43 -8.48 26.71
N TYR A 36 -10.17 -7.90 27.84
CA TYR A 36 -9.01 -8.28 28.67
C TYR A 36 -9.24 -9.61 29.39
N ASN A 37 -10.47 -9.83 29.87
CA ASN A 37 -10.83 -11.07 30.53
C ASN A 37 -10.97 -12.21 29.49
N PRO A 38 -10.20 -13.32 29.65
CA PRO A 38 -10.27 -14.43 28.71
C PRO A 38 -11.67 -15.07 28.60
N ILE A 39 -12.46 -15.07 29.68
CA ILE A 39 -13.82 -15.62 29.68
C ILE A 39 -14.75 -14.68 28.91
N HIS A 40 -14.67 -13.38 29.11
CA HIS A 40 -15.44 -12.40 28.34
C HIS A 40 -15.14 -12.49 26.84
N LYS A 41 -13.86 -12.64 26.50
CA LYS A 41 -13.43 -12.91 25.13
C LYS A 41 -14.09 -14.17 24.56
N SER A 42 -14.07 -15.27 25.30
CA SER A 42 -14.68 -16.54 24.88
C SER A 42 -16.21 -16.44 24.79
N ILE A 43 -16.86 -15.71 25.70
CA ILE A 43 -18.31 -15.43 25.63
C ILE A 43 -18.64 -14.68 24.35
N TYR A 44 -17.90 -13.62 24.04
CA TYR A 44 -18.11 -12.86 22.82
C TYR A 44 -17.94 -13.72 21.54
N GLN A 45 -16.91 -14.55 21.50
CA GLN A 45 -16.67 -15.46 20.37
C GLN A 45 -17.81 -16.48 20.22
N THR A 46 -18.35 -16.99 21.33
CA THR A 46 -19.51 -17.89 21.36
C THR A 46 -20.76 -17.19 20.86
N ILE A 47 -21.06 -15.98 21.34
CA ILE A 47 -22.19 -15.16 20.87
C ILE A 47 -22.11 -14.96 19.35
N ARG A 48 -20.94 -14.62 18.81
CA ARG A 48 -20.75 -14.48 17.36
C ARG A 48 -20.94 -15.79 16.61
N SER A 49 -20.50 -16.92 17.16
CA SER A 49 -20.68 -18.22 16.54
C SER A 49 -22.14 -18.61 16.46
N LEU A 50 -22.89 -18.46 17.56
CA LEU A 50 -24.32 -18.73 17.62
C LEU A 50 -25.10 -17.83 16.65
N HIS A 51 -24.81 -16.55 16.62
CA HIS A 51 -25.43 -15.60 15.70
C HIS A 51 -25.20 -15.98 14.22
N LYS A 52 -23.96 -16.37 13.86
CA LYS A 52 -23.64 -16.84 12.49
C LYS A 52 -24.39 -18.11 12.09
N GLN A 53 -24.73 -18.94 13.06
CA GLN A 53 -25.49 -20.19 12.85
C GLN A 53 -26.99 -19.94 12.83
N GLY A 54 -27.46 -18.70 13.05
CA GLY A 54 -28.87 -18.35 13.18
C GLY A 54 -29.53 -18.96 14.44
N SER A 55 -28.72 -19.31 15.45
CA SER A 55 -29.19 -19.83 16.73
C SER A 55 -29.51 -18.70 17.70
N SER A 56 -30.46 -18.92 18.64
CA SER A 56 -30.71 -17.95 19.71
C SER A 56 -29.46 -17.72 20.57
N ILE A 57 -29.33 -16.47 21.05
CA ILE A 57 -28.26 -16.11 21.96
C ILE A 57 -28.85 -16.13 23.37
N ASP A 58 -28.72 -17.27 24.03
CA ASP A 58 -29.19 -17.46 25.40
C ASP A 58 -28.13 -18.04 26.33
N GLU A 59 -28.36 -17.89 27.62
CA GLU A 59 -27.42 -18.31 28.68
C GLU A 59 -27.07 -19.79 28.58
N VAL A 60 -28.05 -20.65 28.31
CA VAL A 60 -27.88 -22.10 28.32
C VAL A 60 -26.98 -22.56 27.17
N LEU A 61 -27.19 -21.98 25.98
CA LEU A 61 -26.36 -22.28 24.81
C LEU A 61 -24.93 -21.72 24.97
N ILE A 62 -24.78 -20.52 25.49
CA ILE A 62 -23.46 -19.93 25.76
C ILE A 62 -22.71 -20.80 26.81
N LYS A 63 -23.33 -21.12 27.93
CA LYS A 63 -22.74 -21.97 28.98
C LYS A 63 -22.34 -23.32 28.42
N ASN A 64 -23.24 -23.99 27.68
CA ASN A 64 -22.96 -25.30 27.09
C ASN A 64 -21.75 -25.25 26.15
N HIS A 65 -21.66 -24.22 25.32
CA HIS A 65 -20.52 -24.05 24.40
C HIS A 65 -19.21 -23.85 25.15
N LEU A 66 -19.21 -22.99 26.17
CA LEU A 66 -18.00 -22.66 26.95
C LEU A 66 -17.49 -23.87 27.72
N VAL A 67 -18.39 -24.60 28.40
CA VAL A 67 -18.01 -25.74 29.26
C VAL A 67 -17.68 -26.97 28.42
N ASN A 68 -18.55 -27.36 27.46
CA ASN A 68 -18.43 -28.64 26.77
C ASN A 68 -17.54 -28.58 25.52
N GLN A 69 -17.42 -27.44 24.85
CA GLN A 69 -16.60 -27.29 23.64
C GLN A 69 -15.24 -26.62 23.91
N LEU A 70 -15.19 -25.67 24.83
CA LEU A 70 -13.96 -24.95 25.14
C LEU A 70 -13.28 -25.41 26.46
N ASN A 71 -13.89 -26.39 27.17
CA ASN A 71 -13.37 -26.91 28.46
C ASN A 71 -13.08 -25.81 29.51
N ILE A 72 -13.89 -24.75 29.53
CA ILE A 72 -13.77 -23.70 30.55
C ILE A 72 -14.49 -24.18 31.81
N ASP A 73 -13.88 -23.92 32.96
CA ASP A 73 -14.40 -24.27 34.28
C ASP A 73 -15.84 -23.78 34.49
N LEU A 74 -16.73 -24.68 35.00
CA LEU A 74 -18.14 -24.40 35.16
C LEU A 74 -18.41 -23.26 36.13
N ASP A 75 -17.82 -23.32 37.34
CA ASP A 75 -18.09 -22.34 38.38
C ASP A 75 -17.63 -20.92 37.96
N ASN A 76 -16.52 -20.86 37.30
CA ASN A 76 -15.97 -19.59 36.75
C ASN A 76 -16.87 -19.06 35.61
N THR A 77 -17.34 -19.92 34.74
CA THR A 77 -18.28 -19.57 33.65
C THR A 77 -19.59 -19.01 34.22
N GLU A 78 -20.17 -19.67 35.22
CA GLU A 78 -21.44 -19.27 35.84
C GLU A 78 -21.30 -17.89 36.55
N GLN A 79 -20.22 -17.65 37.26
CA GLN A 79 -19.99 -16.36 37.93
C GLN A 79 -19.91 -15.19 36.91
N HIS A 80 -19.21 -15.39 35.79
CA HIS A 80 -19.11 -14.36 34.76
C HIS A 80 -20.44 -14.16 34.01
N LEU A 81 -21.15 -15.23 33.65
CA LEU A 81 -22.46 -15.14 33.04
C LEU A 81 -23.46 -14.45 33.94
N LEU A 82 -23.51 -14.79 35.23
CA LEU A 82 -24.40 -14.13 36.18
C LEU A 82 -24.16 -12.61 36.25
N ARG A 83 -22.91 -12.17 36.28
CA ARG A 83 -22.56 -10.74 36.25
C ARG A 83 -23.03 -10.06 34.97
N ILE A 84 -22.88 -10.71 33.81
CA ILE A 84 -23.29 -10.17 32.52
C ILE A 84 -24.84 -10.10 32.43
N LEU A 85 -25.54 -11.12 32.92
CA LEU A 85 -27.01 -11.18 32.89
C LEU A 85 -27.66 -10.21 33.87
N THR A 86 -26.96 -9.85 34.96
CA THR A 86 -27.46 -8.85 35.94
C THR A 86 -27.06 -7.43 35.61
N ALA A 87 -26.20 -7.22 34.62
CA ALA A 87 -25.77 -5.89 34.20
C ALA A 87 -26.81 -5.23 33.31
N THR A 88 -26.81 -3.90 33.34
CA THR A 88 -27.70 -3.11 32.47
C THR A 88 -27.10 -3.04 31.05
N PRO A 89 -27.84 -3.46 30.01
CA PRO A 89 -27.43 -3.29 28.63
C PRO A 89 -27.20 -1.84 28.27
N THR A 90 -26.20 -1.55 27.44
CA THR A 90 -25.90 -0.20 26.96
C THR A 90 -26.45 0.02 25.54
N LEU A 91 -26.91 1.22 25.27
CA LEU A 91 -27.24 1.69 23.90
C LEU A 91 -25.98 2.27 23.19
N SER A 92 -24.94 2.54 23.95
CA SER A 92 -23.70 3.20 23.45
C SER A 92 -22.59 2.21 23.14
N ILE A 93 -22.92 1.06 22.52
CA ILE A 93 -21.95 -0.03 22.25
C ILE A 93 -20.72 0.49 21.52
N ASN A 94 -20.87 1.29 20.48
CA ASN A 94 -19.74 1.79 19.69
C ASN A 94 -18.77 2.63 20.55
N SER A 95 -19.29 3.51 21.41
CA SER A 95 -18.46 4.31 22.31
C SER A 95 -17.71 3.46 23.33
N TYR A 96 -18.31 2.40 23.83
CA TYR A 96 -17.67 1.47 24.75
C TYR A 96 -16.60 0.62 24.05
N VAL A 97 -16.88 0.20 22.82
CA VAL A 97 -15.90 -0.49 21.96
C VAL A 97 -14.68 0.41 21.70
N ASP A 98 -14.88 1.68 21.40
CA ASP A 98 -13.79 2.63 21.17
C ASP A 98 -12.90 2.79 22.42
N ILE A 99 -13.50 2.83 23.61
CA ILE A 99 -12.75 2.88 24.88
C ILE A 99 -11.96 1.58 25.09
N LEU A 100 -12.57 0.42 24.89
CA LEU A 100 -11.88 -0.87 25.04
C LEU A 100 -10.77 -1.06 23.99
N GLU A 101 -10.96 -0.56 22.77
CA GLU A 101 -9.90 -0.54 21.73
C GLU A 101 -8.72 0.34 22.16
N ASP A 102 -8.96 1.50 22.77
CA ASP A 102 -7.89 2.33 23.30
C ASP A 102 -7.13 1.62 24.44
N LEU A 103 -7.84 0.97 25.36
CA LEU A 103 -7.24 0.16 26.41
C LEU A 103 -6.43 -1.01 25.85
N ARG A 104 -6.93 -1.70 24.82
CA ARG A 104 -6.19 -2.75 24.12
C ARG A 104 -4.89 -2.22 23.52
N LYS A 105 -4.95 -1.11 22.80
CA LYS A 105 -3.75 -0.48 22.21
C LYS A 105 -2.72 -0.13 23.29
N LYS A 106 -3.16 0.37 24.45
CA LYS A 106 -2.27 0.65 25.58
C LYS A 106 -1.61 -0.63 26.13
N ARG A 107 -2.34 -1.76 26.18
CA ARG A 107 -1.76 -3.08 26.54
C ARG A 107 -0.71 -3.54 25.53
N ASP A 108 -1.00 -3.40 24.24
CA ASP A 108 -0.08 -3.79 23.18
C ASP A 108 1.21 -2.96 23.21
N ILE A 109 1.09 -1.65 23.46
CA ILE A 109 2.23 -0.74 23.64
C ILE A 109 3.05 -1.16 24.89
N LYS A 110 2.39 -1.40 26.03
CA LYS A 110 3.05 -1.86 27.26
C LYS A 110 3.85 -3.16 27.01
N THR A 111 3.21 -4.14 26.39
CA THR A 111 3.85 -5.43 26.06
C THR A 111 5.05 -5.25 25.14
N THR A 112 4.93 -4.37 24.17
CA THR A 112 6.02 -4.03 23.24
C THR A 112 7.20 -3.38 23.95
N LEU A 113 6.93 -2.43 24.84
CA LEU A 113 7.97 -1.76 25.63
C LEU A 113 8.71 -2.75 26.55
N LEU A 114 7.99 -3.70 27.15
CA LEU A 114 8.61 -4.76 27.96
C LEU A 114 9.52 -5.66 27.13
N LYS A 115 9.10 -6.05 25.92
CA LYS A 115 9.92 -6.84 25.01
C LYS A 115 11.17 -6.09 24.54
N LEU A 116 11.02 -4.82 24.16
CA LEU A 116 12.16 -3.97 23.79
C LEU A 116 13.15 -3.81 24.95
N ASN A 117 12.64 -3.64 26.18
CA ASN A 117 13.50 -3.56 27.35
C ASN A 117 14.27 -4.88 27.59
N GLN A 118 13.62 -6.02 27.37
CA GLN A 118 14.30 -7.32 27.44
C GLN A 118 15.39 -7.44 26.36
N GLU A 119 15.10 -7.06 25.13
CA GLU A 119 16.06 -7.08 24.02
C GLU A 119 17.27 -6.15 24.26
N LEU A 120 17.07 -5.01 24.92
CA LEU A 120 18.14 -4.14 25.39
C LEU A 120 19.07 -4.85 26.38
N LEU A 121 18.52 -5.67 27.29
CA LEU A 121 19.29 -6.45 28.27
C LEU A 121 20.05 -7.62 27.63
N GLU A 122 19.61 -8.10 26.46
CA GLU A 122 20.26 -9.18 25.69
C GLU A 122 21.46 -8.69 24.86
N ASN A 123 21.91 -7.44 25.02
CA ASN A 123 23.03 -6.83 24.28
C ASN A 123 22.89 -6.86 22.75
N LYS A 124 21.69 -6.76 22.22
CA LYS A 124 21.46 -6.57 20.78
C LYS A 124 22.06 -5.25 20.31
N SER A 125 22.51 -5.23 19.07
CA SER A 125 23.03 -4.00 18.45
C SER A 125 21.94 -2.94 18.31
N ALA A 126 22.33 -1.67 18.25
CA ALA A 126 21.38 -0.56 18.07
C ALA A 126 20.51 -0.74 16.81
N ASN A 127 21.08 -1.25 15.71
CA ASN A 127 20.35 -1.50 14.47
C ASN A 127 19.32 -2.62 14.63
N GLU A 128 19.62 -3.68 15.36
CA GLU A 128 18.66 -4.76 15.65
C GLU A 128 17.50 -4.26 16.52
N LEU A 129 17.80 -3.42 17.50
CA LEU A 129 16.78 -2.80 18.36
C LEU A 129 15.87 -1.84 17.58
N GLU A 130 16.44 -1.02 16.69
CA GLU A 130 15.67 -0.14 15.81
C GLU A 130 14.78 -0.98 14.89
N SER A 131 15.27 -2.08 14.36
CA SER A 131 14.50 -3.04 13.55
C SER A 131 13.32 -3.62 14.30
N SER A 132 13.57 -4.09 15.53
CA SER A 132 12.54 -4.63 16.40
C SER A 132 11.48 -3.57 16.71
N LEU A 133 11.90 -2.35 17.08
CA LEU A 133 10.99 -1.24 17.37
C LEU A 133 10.07 -0.91 16.19
N LEU A 134 10.62 -0.77 14.99
CA LEU A 134 9.85 -0.47 13.78
C LEU A 134 8.87 -1.60 13.44
N SER A 135 9.29 -2.86 13.57
CA SER A 135 8.40 -4.02 13.36
C SER A 135 7.25 -4.07 14.37
N TYR A 136 7.51 -3.66 15.61
CA TYR A 136 6.48 -3.59 16.66
C TYR A 136 5.52 -2.43 16.42
N ILE A 137 6.01 -1.26 16.00
CA ILE A 137 5.16 -0.13 15.62
C ILE A 137 4.22 -0.55 14.48
N GLU A 138 4.73 -1.24 13.46
CA GLU A 138 3.89 -1.75 12.37
C GLU A 138 2.81 -2.71 12.86
N LYS A 139 3.12 -3.61 13.80
CA LYS A 139 2.14 -4.53 14.39
C LYS A 139 1.05 -3.82 15.21
N ILE A 140 1.41 -2.74 15.89
CA ILE A 140 0.46 -1.95 16.70
C ILE A 140 -0.42 -1.08 15.80
N THR A 141 0.15 -0.49 14.74
CA THR A 141 -0.57 0.40 13.82
C THR A 141 -1.40 -0.36 12.80
N ASN A 142 -0.89 -1.47 12.28
CA ASN A 142 -1.64 -2.39 11.45
C ASN A 142 -2.43 -3.29 12.40
N LYS A 143 -3.75 -3.10 12.50
CA LYS A 143 -4.63 -4.00 13.25
C LYS A 143 -4.27 -5.43 12.89
N SER A 144 -3.58 -6.10 13.80
CA SER A 144 -3.17 -7.48 13.59
C SER A 144 -4.40 -8.32 13.37
N SER A 145 -4.62 -8.72 12.15
CA SER A 145 -5.40 -9.91 11.92
C SER A 145 -4.58 -11.07 12.48
N THR A 146 -5.00 -11.66 13.57
CA THR A 146 -4.63 -13.04 13.97
C THR A 146 -5.12 -14.03 12.90
N GLU A 147 -5.88 -13.56 11.94
CA GLU A 147 -6.30 -14.30 10.76
C GLU A 147 -5.17 -14.28 9.74
N LEU A 148 -4.65 -15.45 9.41
CA LEU A 148 -3.64 -15.64 8.36
C LEU A 148 -4.11 -15.04 7.02
N PHE A 149 -5.43 -15.01 6.79
CA PHE A 149 -6.12 -14.41 5.66
C PHE A 149 -7.59 -14.16 5.99
N LYS A 150 -8.18 -13.14 5.38
CA LYS A 150 -9.62 -12.87 5.48
C LYS A 150 -10.38 -13.69 4.44
N MET A 151 -11.49 -14.28 4.86
CA MET A 151 -12.40 -15.03 3.98
C MET A 151 -13.72 -14.26 3.87
N THR A 152 -14.11 -13.95 2.64
CA THR A 152 -15.41 -13.33 2.36
C THR A 152 -16.09 -14.15 1.26
N PRO A 153 -17.34 -14.60 1.44
CA PRO A 153 -18.09 -15.25 0.38
C PRO A 153 -18.17 -14.36 -0.86
N ALA A 154 -17.95 -14.93 -2.05
CA ALA A 154 -17.92 -14.17 -3.29
C ALA A 154 -19.21 -13.35 -3.55
N SER A 155 -20.35 -13.84 -3.05
CA SER A 155 -21.65 -13.17 -3.16
C SER A 155 -21.74 -11.84 -2.39
N PHE A 156 -20.86 -11.62 -1.40
CA PHE A 156 -20.78 -10.36 -0.64
C PHE A 156 -19.70 -9.40 -1.15
N ILE A 157 -18.98 -9.78 -2.20
CA ILE A 157 -17.97 -8.94 -2.82
C ILE A 157 -18.60 -8.12 -3.93
N GLU A 158 -18.56 -6.80 -3.77
CA GLU A 158 -18.98 -5.87 -4.81
C GLU A 158 -17.99 -5.90 -5.98
N ALA A 159 -18.49 -6.12 -7.20
CA ALA A 159 -17.66 -6.05 -8.39
C ALA A 159 -17.24 -4.59 -8.64
N LYS A 160 -15.94 -4.35 -8.76
CA LYS A 160 -15.39 -3.03 -9.08
C LYS A 160 -14.45 -3.13 -10.26
N ASP A 161 -14.61 -2.20 -11.20
CA ASP A 161 -13.64 -2.03 -12.28
C ASP A 161 -12.32 -1.46 -11.72
N SER A 162 -11.25 -1.68 -12.48
CA SER A 162 -9.95 -1.09 -12.17
C SER A 162 -10.03 0.44 -12.27
N ASP A 163 -9.44 1.14 -11.29
CA ASP A 163 -9.30 2.59 -11.30
C ASP A 163 -7.85 2.99 -11.63
N PHE A 164 -7.69 4.16 -12.27
CA PHE A 164 -6.42 4.64 -12.79
C PHE A 164 -6.17 6.06 -12.33
N ILE A 165 -4.89 6.42 -12.13
CA ILE A 165 -4.52 7.78 -11.70
C ILE A 165 -4.62 8.82 -12.82
N THR A 166 -4.44 8.41 -14.08
CA THR A 166 -4.51 9.29 -15.26
C THR A 166 -5.11 8.48 -16.42
N LYS A 167 -6.42 8.63 -16.67
CA LYS A 167 -7.11 7.84 -17.71
C LYS A 167 -6.76 8.31 -19.13
N ASP A 168 -6.65 9.62 -19.30
CA ASP A 168 -6.50 10.25 -20.62
C ASP A 168 -5.03 10.41 -21.07
N PHE A 169 -4.07 10.11 -20.21
CA PHE A 169 -2.65 10.18 -20.52
C PHE A 169 -2.00 8.80 -20.58
N ILE A 170 -1.45 8.33 -19.48
CA ILE A 170 -0.95 6.98 -19.30
C ILE A 170 -1.73 6.34 -18.15
N PRO A 171 -2.63 5.39 -18.41
CA PRO A 171 -3.48 4.82 -17.36
C PRO A 171 -2.67 3.92 -16.42
N VAL A 172 -2.26 4.46 -15.29
CA VAL A 172 -1.56 3.70 -14.23
C VAL A 172 -2.58 3.20 -13.23
N PRO A 173 -2.68 1.87 -13.00
CA PRO A 173 -3.64 1.31 -12.06
C PRO A 173 -3.37 1.80 -10.63
N LYS A 174 -4.42 2.24 -9.92
CA LYS A 174 -4.33 2.65 -8.53
C LYS A 174 -4.08 1.47 -7.59
N LYS A 175 -3.54 1.75 -6.40
CA LYS A 175 -3.37 0.81 -5.28
C LYS A 175 -2.52 -0.42 -5.65
N THR A 176 -1.56 -0.22 -6.53
CA THR A 176 -0.65 -1.28 -6.98
C THR A 176 0.70 -0.72 -7.39
N VAL A 177 1.58 -1.63 -7.83
CA VAL A 177 2.92 -1.31 -8.33
C VAL A 177 2.94 -1.42 -9.85
N THR A 178 3.40 -0.34 -10.49
CA THR A 178 3.65 -0.28 -11.94
C THR A 178 5.13 -0.05 -12.21
N ILE A 179 5.67 -0.71 -13.22
CA ILE A 179 7.05 -0.50 -13.67
C ILE A 179 7.08 0.26 -14.99
N PHE A 180 7.92 1.28 -15.06
CA PHE A 180 8.31 1.92 -16.31
C PHE A 180 9.73 1.48 -16.66
N SER A 181 9.88 0.73 -17.73
CA SER A 181 11.15 0.21 -18.23
C SER A 181 11.65 1.02 -19.40
N ALA A 182 12.93 1.39 -19.40
CA ALA A 182 13.51 2.13 -20.53
C ALA A 182 15.04 2.14 -20.49
N GLY A 183 15.66 2.28 -21.65
CA GLY A 183 17.10 2.53 -21.76
C GLY A 183 17.52 3.92 -21.26
N GLY A 184 18.82 4.12 -21.07
CA GLY A 184 19.38 5.43 -20.72
C GLY A 184 19.04 6.52 -21.74
N GLY A 185 18.79 7.75 -21.28
CA GLY A 185 18.54 8.90 -22.14
C GLY A 185 17.23 8.86 -22.95
N THR A 186 16.26 8.02 -22.55
CA THR A 186 14.94 7.93 -23.23
C THR A 186 13.95 8.99 -22.75
N GLY A 187 14.26 9.76 -21.70
CA GLY A 187 13.36 10.78 -21.17
C GLY A 187 12.37 10.28 -20.11
N LYS A 188 12.66 9.15 -19.44
CA LYS A 188 11.87 8.58 -18.35
C LYS A 188 11.43 9.60 -17.32
N THR A 189 12.43 10.31 -16.75
CA THR A 189 12.20 11.32 -15.71
C THR A 189 11.26 12.42 -16.18
N SER A 190 11.43 12.93 -17.40
CA SER A 190 10.55 13.96 -17.96
C SER A 190 9.12 13.44 -18.14
N LEU A 191 8.94 12.19 -18.61
CA LEU A 191 7.62 11.58 -18.76
C LEU A 191 6.92 11.39 -17.40
N LEU A 192 7.66 10.96 -16.37
CA LEU A 192 7.08 10.76 -15.05
C LEU A 192 6.79 12.07 -14.31
N LEU A 193 7.56 13.13 -14.56
CA LEU A 193 7.19 14.47 -14.10
C LEU A 193 5.90 14.95 -14.77
N GLN A 194 5.71 14.70 -16.08
CA GLN A 194 4.44 14.98 -16.75
C GLN A 194 3.30 14.17 -16.13
N LEU A 195 3.48 12.87 -15.93
CA LEU A 195 2.49 11.99 -15.30
C LEU A 195 2.10 12.50 -13.91
N SER A 196 3.07 12.92 -13.09
CA SER A 196 2.84 13.48 -11.77
C SER A 196 2.02 14.77 -11.83
N MET A 197 2.30 15.64 -12.79
CA MET A 197 1.55 16.88 -12.97
C MET A 197 0.12 16.64 -13.47
N HIS A 198 -0.08 15.68 -14.39
CA HIS A 198 -1.42 15.24 -14.80
C HIS A 198 -2.22 14.73 -13.61
N TYR A 199 -1.61 13.80 -12.85
CA TYR A 199 -2.24 13.26 -11.66
C TYR A 199 -2.67 14.33 -10.66
N LEU A 200 -1.77 15.24 -10.32
CA LEU A 200 -2.05 16.31 -9.35
C LEU A 200 -3.05 17.34 -9.87
N HIS A 201 -3.13 17.54 -11.18
CA HIS A 201 -4.13 18.41 -11.79
C HIS A 201 -5.53 17.80 -11.71
N GLU A 202 -5.66 16.51 -12.01
CA GLU A 202 -6.93 15.78 -11.95
C GLU A 202 -7.39 15.51 -10.51
N ASN A 203 -6.48 15.49 -9.54
CA ASN A 203 -6.74 15.16 -8.14
C ASN A 203 -6.27 16.30 -7.21
N PRO A 204 -7.09 17.36 -7.01
CA PRO A 204 -6.65 18.59 -6.31
C PRO A 204 -6.32 18.40 -4.82
N ASN A 205 -6.81 17.33 -4.18
CA ASN A 205 -6.58 17.05 -2.76
C ASN A 205 -5.42 16.05 -2.53
N GLU A 206 -4.82 15.50 -3.58
CA GLU A 206 -3.81 14.48 -3.50
C GLU A 206 -2.40 15.07 -3.55
N LYS A 207 -1.43 14.29 -3.04
CA LYS A 207 0.00 14.61 -3.06
C LYS A 207 0.79 13.52 -3.77
N ALA A 208 1.87 13.93 -4.44
CA ALA A 208 2.81 13.02 -5.09
C ALA A 208 4.22 13.21 -4.54
N PHE A 209 4.93 12.11 -4.40
CA PHE A 209 6.33 12.09 -4.00
C PHE A 209 7.17 11.44 -5.10
N CYS A 210 8.29 12.07 -5.45
CA CYS A 210 9.24 11.54 -6.42
C CYS A 210 10.64 11.50 -5.81
N TRP A 211 11.24 10.33 -5.79
CA TRP A 211 12.65 10.15 -5.50
C TRP A 211 13.41 9.85 -6.80
N LEU A 212 14.00 10.87 -7.36
CA LEU A 212 14.68 10.87 -8.67
C LEU A 212 16.15 11.18 -8.45
N SER A 213 16.97 10.19 -8.30
CA SER A 213 18.35 10.36 -7.82
C SER A 213 19.39 10.58 -8.89
N GLU A 214 19.05 10.35 -10.14
CA GLU A 214 20.05 10.45 -11.22
C GLU A 214 20.49 11.90 -11.48
N ASP A 215 19.64 12.87 -11.15
CA ASP A 215 19.90 14.29 -11.43
C ASP A 215 19.79 15.16 -10.17
N PRO A 216 20.64 16.18 -10.05
CA PRO A 216 20.50 17.20 -9.01
C PRO A 216 19.12 17.88 -9.07
N LEU A 217 18.56 18.24 -7.90
CA LEU A 217 17.23 18.87 -7.79
C LEU A 217 17.04 20.08 -8.69
N GLY A 218 18.07 20.92 -8.86
CA GLY A 218 18.03 22.08 -9.73
C GLY A 218 17.76 21.71 -11.19
N LEU A 219 18.34 20.60 -11.68
CA LEU A 219 18.10 20.09 -13.03
C LEU A 219 16.71 19.48 -13.15
N THR A 220 16.28 18.71 -12.15
CA THR A 220 14.92 18.16 -12.07
C THR A 220 13.88 19.29 -12.07
N LYS A 221 14.11 20.34 -11.30
CA LYS A 221 13.26 21.54 -11.28
C LYS A 221 13.22 22.24 -12.63
N HIS A 222 14.34 22.34 -13.31
CA HIS A 222 14.40 22.93 -14.66
C HIS A 222 13.54 22.12 -15.65
N ARG A 223 13.64 20.79 -15.66
CA ARG A 223 12.77 19.90 -16.46
C ARG A 223 11.30 20.07 -16.10
N LEU A 224 10.99 20.14 -14.81
CA LEU A 224 9.63 20.33 -14.33
C LEU A 224 9.05 21.68 -14.79
N ASN A 225 9.82 22.75 -14.76
CA ASN A 225 9.40 24.06 -15.27
C ASN A 225 9.06 24.00 -16.78
N ARG A 226 9.83 23.24 -17.58
CA ARG A 226 9.53 23.01 -19.00
C ARG A 226 8.21 22.24 -19.20
N VAL A 227 7.96 21.24 -18.38
CA VAL A 227 6.67 20.50 -18.37
C VAL A 227 5.52 21.44 -18.04
N ILE A 228 5.66 22.29 -17.03
CA ILE A 228 4.62 23.22 -16.60
C ILE A 228 4.35 24.28 -17.66
N SER A 229 5.37 24.91 -18.20
CA SER A 229 5.20 25.98 -19.21
C SER A 229 4.53 25.44 -20.48
N GLY A 230 4.81 24.19 -20.85
CA GLY A 230 4.24 23.56 -22.02
C GLY A 230 2.83 23.02 -21.87
N LEU A 231 2.48 22.49 -20.67
CA LEU A 231 1.24 21.76 -20.46
C LEU A 231 0.28 22.43 -19.46
N TYR A 232 0.80 23.17 -18.50
CA TYR A 232 0.03 23.72 -17.38
C TYR A 232 0.37 25.17 -17.08
N PRO A 233 -0.12 26.14 -17.83
CA PRO A 233 0.16 27.57 -17.60
C PRO A 233 -0.15 28.05 -16.18
N LYS A 234 -1.11 27.40 -15.48
CA LYS A 234 -1.44 27.61 -14.08
C LYS A 234 -0.82 26.57 -13.14
N GLY A 235 0.13 25.79 -13.60
CA GLY A 235 0.69 24.64 -12.88
C GLY A 235 1.47 25.00 -11.60
N ASN A 236 1.81 26.27 -11.38
CA ASN A 236 2.49 26.71 -10.16
C ASN A 236 1.65 26.44 -8.90
N GLU A 237 0.32 26.51 -8.97
CA GLU A 237 -0.59 26.22 -7.85
C GLU A 237 -0.57 24.73 -7.45
N THR A 238 -0.19 23.87 -8.38
CA THR A 238 -0.13 22.42 -8.17
C THR A 238 1.22 21.96 -7.61
N LEU A 239 2.28 22.74 -7.84
CA LEU A 239 3.67 22.37 -7.52
C LEU A 239 3.92 22.11 -6.04
N HIS A 240 3.23 22.78 -5.13
CA HIS A 240 3.42 22.58 -3.69
C HIS A 240 2.96 21.20 -3.21
N ARG A 241 2.22 20.46 -4.06
CA ARG A 241 1.76 19.10 -3.78
C ARG A 241 2.65 18.00 -4.40
N LEU A 242 3.63 18.40 -5.25
CA LEU A 242 4.67 17.53 -5.77
C LEU A 242 5.93 17.70 -4.92
N ILE A 243 6.27 16.70 -4.15
CA ILE A 243 7.46 16.71 -3.29
C ILE A 243 8.56 15.87 -3.94
N LEU A 244 9.76 16.44 -4.02
CA LEU A 244 10.95 15.77 -4.53
C LEU A 244 11.87 15.43 -3.36
N SER A 245 12.49 14.25 -3.36
CA SER A 245 13.55 13.93 -2.41
C SER A 245 14.80 14.73 -2.70
N GLU A 246 15.43 15.27 -1.67
CA GLU A 246 16.73 15.94 -1.75
C GLU A 246 17.90 14.96 -1.68
N ASP A 247 17.64 13.75 -1.17
CA ASP A 247 18.68 12.75 -0.99
C ASP A 247 19.03 12.07 -2.31
N LEU A 248 20.31 12.09 -2.64
CA LEU A 248 20.88 11.35 -3.76
C LEU A 248 21.30 9.92 -3.35
N THR A 249 21.33 9.63 -2.05
CA THR A 249 21.65 8.32 -1.51
C THR A 249 20.38 7.55 -1.22
N PHE A 250 20.37 6.25 -1.57
CA PHE A 250 19.21 5.38 -1.41
C PHE A 250 19.36 4.46 -0.22
N PRO A 251 18.29 4.30 0.57
CA PRO A 251 18.25 3.20 1.51
C PRO A 251 18.06 1.88 0.75
N THR A 252 18.94 0.94 0.95
CA THR A 252 18.64 -0.45 0.57
C THR A 252 17.57 -1.00 1.49
N LEU A 253 16.46 -1.46 0.92
CA LEU A 253 15.27 -1.85 1.67
C LEU A 253 15.19 -3.35 1.97
N LEU A 254 16.09 -4.14 1.40
CA LEU A 254 16.34 -5.54 1.77
C LEU A 254 17.74 -5.68 2.32
N GLU A 255 17.86 -6.40 3.43
CA GLU A 255 19.14 -6.87 3.96
C GLU A 255 19.30 -8.36 3.66
N ILE A 256 20.42 -8.70 3.04
CA ILE A 256 20.77 -10.08 2.68
C ILE A 256 21.99 -10.48 3.49
N ASN A 257 21.71 -10.99 4.67
CA ASN A 257 22.70 -11.65 5.52
C ASN A 257 22.59 -13.18 5.33
N ARG A 258 22.63 -13.97 6.41
CA ARG A 258 22.34 -15.42 6.37
C ARG A 258 20.88 -15.71 6.03
N THR A 259 19.98 -14.79 6.36
CA THR A 259 18.55 -14.80 6.03
C THR A 259 18.17 -13.49 5.37
N MET A 260 17.25 -13.55 4.43
CA MET A 260 16.70 -12.38 3.77
C MET A 260 15.71 -11.69 4.72
N SER A 261 15.95 -10.44 5.06
CA SER A 261 15.09 -9.63 5.95
C SER A 261 14.77 -8.28 5.33
N VAL A 262 13.65 -7.70 5.78
CA VAL A 262 13.25 -6.35 5.40
C VAL A 262 14.07 -5.36 6.22
N ASN A 263 14.74 -4.43 5.57
CA ASN A 263 15.46 -3.37 6.26
C ASN A 263 14.45 -2.45 6.98
N PRO A 264 14.70 -2.07 8.24
CA PRO A 264 13.87 -1.11 9.00
C PRO A 264 13.59 0.20 8.28
N LEU A 265 14.49 0.63 7.41
CA LEU A 265 14.32 1.82 6.58
C LEU A 265 13.08 1.76 5.70
N PHE A 266 12.61 0.56 5.32
CA PHE A 266 11.33 0.40 4.61
C PHE A 266 10.15 0.92 5.44
N TYR A 267 10.08 0.57 6.71
CA TYR A 267 9.00 1.03 7.62
C TYR A 267 9.10 2.53 7.90
N LYS A 268 10.32 3.05 8.03
CA LYS A 268 10.57 4.48 8.19
C LYS A 268 10.10 5.25 6.95
N MET A 269 10.41 4.75 5.76
CA MET A 269 9.93 5.31 4.50
C MET A 269 8.39 5.29 4.42
N LYS A 270 7.73 4.20 4.80
CA LYS A 270 6.26 4.12 4.86
C LYS A 270 5.67 5.21 5.75
N LEU A 271 6.23 5.43 6.94
CA LEU A 271 5.78 6.48 7.86
C LEU A 271 5.96 7.88 7.27
N MET A 272 7.11 8.16 6.64
CA MET A 272 7.38 9.45 6.02
C MET A 272 6.45 9.73 4.83
N LEU A 273 6.09 8.68 4.08
CA LEU A 273 5.28 8.78 2.87
C LEU A 273 3.77 8.50 3.10
N LYS A 274 3.31 8.46 4.34
CA LYS A 274 1.92 8.14 4.69
C LYS A 274 0.88 9.06 4.00
N ASP A 275 1.22 10.34 3.81
CA ASP A 275 0.32 11.37 3.26
C ASP A 275 0.38 11.48 1.72
N PHE A 276 1.15 10.62 1.05
CA PHE A 276 1.31 10.62 -0.39
C PHE A 276 0.57 9.44 -1.02
N ASN A 277 -0.22 9.70 -2.05
CA ASN A 277 -1.00 8.67 -2.75
C ASN A 277 -0.26 8.16 -4.00
N LEU A 278 0.52 9.02 -4.65
CA LEU A 278 1.42 8.65 -5.74
C LEU A 278 2.88 8.73 -5.27
N ILE A 279 3.62 7.63 -5.45
CA ILE A 279 5.03 7.51 -5.07
C ILE A 279 5.81 7.01 -6.28
N ILE A 280 6.82 7.76 -6.69
CA ILE A 280 7.71 7.41 -7.82
C ILE A 280 9.13 7.23 -7.31
N LEU A 281 9.74 6.10 -7.61
CA LEU A 281 11.07 5.70 -7.16
C LEU A 281 11.96 5.36 -8.36
N ASP A 282 13.06 6.10 -8.54
CA ASP A 282 14.00 5.99 -9.66
C ASP A 282 15.47 5.99 -9.19
N PRO A 283 16.25 4.97 -9.50
CA PRO A 283 15.88 3.70 -10.14
C PRO A 283 15.48 2.60 -9.13
N LEU A 284 14.68 1.61 -9.55
CA LEU A 284 14.24 0.47 -8.74
C LEU A 284 15.40 -0.22 -8.03
N ILE A 285 16.47 -0.47 -8.79
CA ILE A 285 17.61 -1.25 -8.31
C ILE A 285 18.32 -0.62 -7.12
N ALA A 286 18.31 0.71 -7.01
CA ALA A 286 18.95 1.41 -5.91
C ALA A 286 18.26 1.16 -4.55
N PHE A 287 16.95 0.87 -4.57
CA PHE A 287 16.19 0.52 -3.37
C PHE A 287 16.23 -0.96 -3.05
N PHE A 288 16.63 -1.80 -3.99
CA PHE A 288 16.54 -3.25 -3.86
C PHE A 288 17.58 -3.83 -2.89
N GLY A 289 18.86 -3.51 -3.07
CA GLY A 289 19.94 -3.99 -2.22
C GLY A 289 20.26 -5.49 -2.32
N GLY A 290 19.61 -6.21 -3.24
CA GLY A 290 19.77 -7.63 -3.46
C GLY A 290 20.51 -7.97 -4.76
N ASP A 291 20.59 -9.26 -5.06
CA ASP A 291 21.08 -9.76 -6.35
C ASP A 291 19.93 -9.74 -7.37
N GLU A 292 20.07 -8.92 -8.42
CA GLU A 292 19.07 -8.79 -9.50
C GLU A 292 18.76 -10.13 -10.19
N ASN A 293 19.71 -11.07 -10.20
CA ASN A 293 19.53 -12.38 -10.79
C ASN A 293 18.80 -13.36 -9.87
N ASN A 294 18.53 -12.98 -8.63
CA ASN A 294 17.82 -13.80 -7.68
C ASN A 294 16.32 -13.51 -7.70
N ASN A 295 15.58 -14.34 -8.44
CA ASN A 295 14.14 -14.21 -8.60
C ASN A 295 13.36 -14.22 -7.26
N ALA A 296 13.84 -14.95 -6.25
CA ALA A 296 13.17 -15.00 -4.95
C ALA A 296 13.29 -13.66 -4.20
N GLN A 297 14.47 -13.04 -4.25
CA GLN A 297 14.71 -11.74 -3.65
C GLN A 297 13.93 -10.64 -4.36
N ALA A 298 13.95 -10.60 -5.69
CA ALA A 298 13.18 -9.65 -6.48
C ALA A 298 11.67 -9.80 -6.22
N LYS A 299 11.17 -11.03 -6.15
CA LYS A 299 9.76 -11.32 -5.84
C LYS A 299 9.38 -10.82 -4.44
N LEU A 300 10.21 -11.06 -3.42
CA LEU A 300 9.96 -10.57 -2.06
C LEU A 300 9.89 -9.05 -2.03
N PHE A 301 10.85 -8.38 -2.64
CA PHE A 301 10.88 -6.92 -2.74
C PHE A 301 9.59 -6.37 -3.35
N MET A 302 9.18 -6.90 -4.49
CA MET A 302 7.96 -6.49 -5.16
C MET A 302 6.70 -6.79 -4.34
N GLN A 303 6.68 -7.91 -3.60
CA GLN A 303 5.57 -8.26 -2.69
C GLN A 303 5.42 -7.26 -1.56
N LEU A 304 6.53 -6.76 -0.97
CA LEU A 304 6.49 -5.73 0.07
C LEU A 304 5.78 -4.46 -0.42
N PHE A 305 6.17 -3.98 -1.59
CA PHE A 305 5.56 -2.78 -2.18
C PHE A 305 4.13 -3.01 -2.66
N THR A 306 3.83 -4.19 -3.23
CA THR A 306 2.47 -4.53 -3.65
C THR A 306 1.53 -4.60 -2.44
N LYS A 307 1.99 -5.19 -1.32
CA LYS A 307 1.26 -5.22 -0.07
C LYS A 307 1.03 -3.81 0.47
N TRP A 308 2.08 -2.99 0.55
CA TRP A 308 1.96 -1.60 0.99
C TRP A 308 0.98 -0.81 0.12
N ALA A 309 1.08 -0.92 -1.21
CA ALA A 309 0.19 -0.24 -2.14
C ALA A 309 -1.29 -0.60 -1.91
N ALA A 310 -1.58 -1.89 -1.70
CA ALA A 310 -2.95 -2.37 -1.49
C ALA A 310 -3.52 -2.03 -0.10
N GLU A 311 -2.71 -2.09 0.96
CA GLU A 311 -3.16 -1.88 2.34
C GLU A 311 -3.34 -0.39 2.69
N GLU A 312 -2.53 0.50 2.12
CA GLU A 312 -2.53 1.93 2.44
C GLU A 312 -2.95 2.81 1.25
N ASP A 313 -3.61 2.23 0.25
CA ASP A 313 -4.14 2.94 -0.92
C ASP A 313 -3.09 3.75 -1.71
N LYS A 314 -1.86 3.21 -1.81
CA LYS A 314 -0.75 3.86 -2.53
C LYS A 314 -0.66 3.40 -3.98
N THR A 315 -0.37 4.30 -4.89
CA THR A 315 0.04 3.97 -6.26
C THR A 315 1.54 4.17 -6.36
N ILE A 316 2.27 3.09 -6.62
CA ILE A 316 3.74 3.09 -6.59
C ILE A 316 4.26 2.83 -7.99
N ILE A 317 5.16 3.69 -8.45
CA ILE A 317 5.81 3.57 -9.76
C ILE A 317 7.30 3.39 -9.54
N PHE A 318 7.86 2.33 -10.12
CA PHE A 318 9.29 2.14 -10.22
C PHE A 318 9.80 2.40 -11.63
N ILE A 319 10.97 3.02 -11.71
CA ILE A 319 11.73 3.06 -12.95
C ILE A 319 12.76 1.93 -12.95
N HIS A 320 12.73 1.14 -14.01
CA HIS A 320 13.69 0.07 -14.26
C HIS A 320 14.51 0.34 -15.51
N HIS A 321 15.83 0.22 -15.42
CA HIS A 321 16.72 0.38 -16.56
C HIS A 321 16.78 -0.92 -17.36
N SER A 322 16.26 -0.90 -18.61
CA SER A 322 16.45 -2.03 -19.53
C SER A 322 17.80 -1.91 -20.24
N THR A 323 18.61 -2.96 -20.15
CA THR A 323 19.81 -3.09 -20.96
C THR A 323 19.46 -3.63 -22.34
N LYS A 324 19.72 -2.86 -23.39
CA LYS A 324 19.28 -3.12 -24.78
C LYS A 324 19.87 -4.36 -25.45
N ASN A 325 20.72 -5.15 -24.82
CA ASN A 325 21.55 -6.13 -25.55
C ASN A 325 21.55 -7.57 -25.01
N THR A 326 20.58 -8.00 -24.22
CA THR A 326 20.52 -9.42 -23.86
C THR A 326 19.09 -9.93 -23.89
N SER A 327 18.79 -10.71 -24.91
CA SER A 327 17.67 -11.66 -24.96
C SER A 327 17.68 -12.70 -23.83
N GLN A 328 18.47 -12.49 -22.76
CA GLN A 328 18.69 -13.44 -21.66
C GLN A 328 19.08 -12.82 -20.31
N SER A 329 18.74 -11.60 -19.95
CA SER A 329 18.97 -11.16 -18.57
C SER A 329 17.88 -11.71 -17.64
N ARG A 330 18.16 -12.85 -17.01
CA ARG A 330 17.24 -13.54 -16.07
C ARG A 330 16.85 -12.71 -14.85
N GLY A 331 17.67 -11.76 -14.42
CA GLY A 331 17.40 -10.94 -13.23
C GLY A 331 16.38 -9.81 -13.47
N ALA A 332 16.45 -9.13 -14.60
CA ALA A 332 15.52 -8.06 -14.93
C ALA A 332 14.07 -8.55 -15.13
N SER A 333 13.87 -9.82 -15.50
CA SER A 333 12.54 -10.40 -15.71
C SER A 333 11.74 -10.56 -14.41
N ALA A 334 12.38 -10.85 -13.29
CA ALA A 334 11.68 -11.13 -12.02
C ALA A 334 10.90 -9.94 -11.48
N PHE A 335 11.41 -8.72 -11.61
CA PHE A 335 10.68 -7.51 -11.24
C PHE A 335 9.48 -7.28 -12.16
N VAL A 336 9.70 -7.40 -13.48
CA VAL A 336 8.67 -7.27 -14.50
C VAL A 336 7.59 -8.34 -14.32
N ASP A 337 7.99 -9.59 -14.01
CA ASP A 337 7.07 -10.70 -13.78
C ASP A 337 6.21 -10.50 -12.52
N ALA A 338 6.76 -9.85 -11.51
CA ALA A 338 6.03 -9.56 -10.26
C ALA A 338 5.11 -8.33 -10.36
N ALA A 339 5.40 -7.36 -11.23
CA ALA A 339 4.55 -6.20 -11.45
C ALA A 339 3.23 -6.58 -12.12
N ARG A 340 2.20 -5.75 -11.93
CA ARG A 340 0.86 -5.97 -12.51
C ARG A 340 0.61 -5.18 -13.80
N ALA A 341 1.32 -4.06 -13.96
CA ALA A 341 1.35 -3.27 -15.19
C ALA A 341 2.81 -2.88 -15.49
N VAL A 342 3.20 -2.95 -16.75
CA VAL A 342 4.56 -2.60 -17.19
C VAL A 342 4.45 -1.77 -18.46
N TYR A 343 5.05 -0.59 -18.44
CA TYR A 343 5.22 0.28 -19.58
C TYR A 343 6.68 0.28 -20.02
N GLU A 344 6.91 0.16 -21.31
CA GLU A 344 8.22 0.27 -21.94
C GLU A 344 8.30 1.56 -22.74
N ILE A 345 9.39 2.31 -22.57
CA ILE A 345 9.62 3.59 -23.24
C ILE A 345 10.80 3.44 -24.20
N GLU A 346 10.56 3.71 -25.47
CA GLU A 346 11.55 3.57 -26.53
C GLU A 346 11.68 4.86 -27.34
N LYS A 347 12.89 5.07 -27.88
CA LYS A 347 13.13 6.07 -28.93
C LYS A 347 12.55 5.58 -30.23
N ILE A 348 11.90 6.46 -30.99
CA ILE A 348 11.43 6.14 -32.34
C ILE A 348 12.61 6.28 -33.29
N LYS A 349 12.89 5.21 -34.03
CA LYS A 349 14.01 5.13 -34.97
C LYS A 349 13.51 4.84 -36.38
N ASP A 350 14.23 5.34 -37.39
CA ASP A 350 14.06 4.98 -38.76
C ASP A 350 14.67 3.60 -39.12
N GLU A 351 14.59 3.21 -40.37
CA GLU A 351 15.15 1.95 -40.86
C GLU A 351 16.67 1.85 -40.68
N ASP A 352 17.36 2.98 -40.70
CA ASP A 352 18.81 3.07 -40.47
C ASP A 352 19.18 3.10 -38.97
N GLY A 353 18.19 3.02 -38.07
CA GLY A 353 18.37 3.03 -36.62
C GLY A 353 18.62 4.43 -36.02
N LYS A 354 18.44 5.48 -36.79
CA LYS A 354 18.58 6.88 -36.35
C LYS A 354 17.28 7.35 -35.69
N GLU A 355 17.40 8.14 -34.60
CA GLU A 355 16.25 8.71 -33.93
C GLU A 355 15.54 9.74 -34.82
N VAL A 356 14.25 9.47 -35.12
CA VAL A 356 13.45 10.27 -36.06
C VAL A 356 12.99 11.59 -35.42
N ASP A 357 12.55 11.52 -34.18
CA ASP A 357 12.10 12.68 -33.42
C ASP A 357 12.61 12.61 -31.98
N THR A 358 13.40 13.60 -31.58
CA THR A 358 13.98 13.66 -30.24
C THR A 358 12.95 13.98 -29.16
N ALA A 359 11.80 14.52 -29.52
CA ALA A 359 10.71 14.87 -28.61
C ALA A 359 9.71 13.72 -28.39
N LEU A 360 9.55 12.83 -29.37
CA LEU A 360 8.59 11.73 -29.32
C LEU A 360 9.20 10.44 -28.76
N ARG A 361 8.39 9.71 -28.01
CA ARG A 361 8.72 8.35 -27.54
C ARG A 361 7.55 7.44 -27.81
N LYS A 362 7.86 6.20 -28.18
CA LYS A 362 6.90 5.11 -28.17
C LYS A 362 6.80 4.60 -26.75
N VAL A 363 5.60 4.63 -26.20
CA VAL A 363 5.28 4.05 -24.89
C VAL A 363 4.40 2.84 -25.12
N SER A 364 4.89 1.67 -24.75
CA SER A 364 4.20 0.38 -24.97
C SER A 364 3.79 -0.23 -23.65
N LEU A 365 2.56 -0.68 -23.53
CA LEU A 365 2.04 -1.42 -22.38
C LEU A 365 2.34 -2.91 -22.62
N THR A 366 3.45 -3.40 -22.06
CA THR A 366 3.95 -4.77 -22.29
C THR A 366 3.37 -5.80 -21.34
N LYS A 367 2.80 -5.33 -20.19
CA LYS A 367 2.05 -6.16 -19.26
C LYS A 367 0.83 -5.39 -18.75
N ASP A 368 -0.34 -6.03 -18.85
CA ASP A 368 -1.62 -5.41 -18.52
C ASP A 368 -2.57 -6.37 -17.81
N ASN A 369 -2.49 -6.43 -16.49
CA ASN A 369 -3.40 -7.24 -15.68
C ASN A 369 -4.70 -6.51 -15.29
N TYR A 370 -4.80 -5.20 -15.59
CA TYR A 370 -5.91 -4.34 -15.17
C TYR A 370 -6.73 -3.79 -16.34
N ARG A 371 -6.43 -4.22 -17.57
CA ARG A 371 -7.07 -3.71 -18.82
C ARG A 371 -6.84 -2.21 -19.03
N ALA A 372 -5.66 -1.71 -18.65
CA ALA A 372 -5.24 -0.34 -18.90
C ALA A 372 -5.24 0.00 -20.40
N SER A 373 -5.01 -1.00 -21.27
CA SER A 373 -5.08 -0.90 -22.73
C SER A 373 -6.39 -0.30 -23.26
N LYS A 374 -7.52 -0.53 -22.57
CA LYS A 374 -8.81 0.09 -22.93
C LYS A 374 -8.80 1.62 -22.83
N HIS A 375 -8.11 2.15 -21.83
CA HIS A 375 -7.98 3.59 -21.60
C HIS A 375 -6.77 4.17 -22.35
N PHE A 376 -5.77 3.35 -22.61
CA PHE A 376 -4.58 3.74 -23.33
C PHE A 376 -4.80 3.84 -24.85
N GLY A 377 -5.93 3.36 -25.37
CA GLY A 377 -6.22 3.34 -26.82
C GLY A 377 -5.47 2.23 -27.55
N GLY A 378 -5.15 1.13 -26.85
CA GLY A 378 -4.38 0.00 -27.36
C GLY A 378 -3.16 -0.30 -26.50
N PHE A 379 -2.18 -0.99 -27.07
CA PHE A 379 -0.98 -1.42 -26.36
C PHE A 379 0.24 -0.51 -26.56
N SER A 380 0.17 0.49 -27.42
CA SER A 380 1.24 1.47 -27.58
C SER A 380 0.74 2.82 -28.10
N LYS A 381 1.43 3.89 -27.68
CA LYS A 381 1.20 5.27 -28.12
C LYS A 381 2.53 5.98 -28.37
N LYS A 382 2.51 6.96 -29.28
CA LYS A 382 3.59 7.93 -29.42
C LYS A 382 3.29 9.13 -28.50
N ILE A 383 4.15 9.41 -27.56
CA ILE A 383 3.96 10.47 -26.57
C ILE A 383 5.09 11.49 -26.69
N LYS A 384 4.75 12.76 -26.70
CA LYS A 384 5.72 13.86 -26.67
C LYS A 384 6.25 14.01 -25.24
N VAL A 385 7.52 13.67 -25.02
CA VAL A 385 8.16 13.67 -23.70
C VAL A 385 8.90 14.96 -23.41
N PHE A 386 9.46 15.59 -24.45
CA PHE A 386 10.14 16.87 -24.31
C PHE A 386 9.32 17.96 -24.99
N PRO A 387 8.89 19.01 -24.28
CA PRO A 387 8.46 20.23 -24.92
C PRO A 387 9.65 20.76 -25.76
N SER A 388 9.41 21.12 -27.02
CA SER A 388 10.44 21.70 -27.88
C SER A 388 10.99 22.98 -27.25
N ASP A 389 12.28 23.29 -27.46
CA ASP A 389 12.91 24.51 -26.95
C ASP A 389 12.26 25.78 -27.52
N ASP A 390 11.52 25.64 -28.65
CA ASP A 390 10.74 26.71 -29.29
C ASP A 390 9.39 26.99 -28.64
N ALA A 391 9.13 26.47 -27.44
CA ALA A 391 7.83 26.50 -26.75
C ALA A 391 7.30 27.86 -26.32
N VAL A 392 7.93 28.99 -26.72
CA VAL A 392 7.40 30.35 -26.50
C VAL A 392 6.09 30.58 -27.30
N ASN A 393 5.76 29.72 -28.28
CA ASN A 393 4.59 29.86 -29.13
C ASN A 393 3.78 28.57 -29.36
N VAL A 394 3.98 27.51 -28.58
CA VAL A 394 3.26 26.24 -28.83
C VAL A 394 2.03 26.17 -27.94
N LYS A 395 0.84 26.05 -28.58
CA LYS A 395 -0.37 25.55 -27.94
C LYS A 395 -0.02 24.30 -27.13
N PRO A 396 -0.62 24.09 -25.95
CA PRO A 396 -0.34 22.90 -25.15
C PRO A 396 -0.35 21.68 -26.05
N ALA A 397 0.80 21.05 -26.19
CA ALA A 397 0.93 19.85 -27.00
C ALA A 397 0.29 18.70 -26.21
N PHE A 398 -1.01 18.60 -26.31
CA PHE A 398 -1.71 17.39 -25.94
C PHE A 398 -1.07 16.21 -26.67
N VAL A 399 -1.09 15.06 -26.03
CA VAL A 399 -0.73 13.78 -26.59
C VAL A 399 -1.17 13.76 -28.06
N VAL A 400 -0.21 13.70 -28.98
CA VAL A 400 -0.53 13.46 -30.38
C VAL A 400 -0.74 11.94 -30.46
N GLU A 401 -2.01 11.54 -30.45
CA GLU A 401 -2.38 10.16 -30.67
C GLU A 401 -2.18 9.85 -32.15
N TYR A 402 -1.13 9.10 -32.45
CA TYR A 402 -1.02 8.40 -33.72
C TYR A 402 -1.26 6.92 -33.42
N SER A 403 -2.32 6.33 -34.00
CA SER A 403 -2.49 4.89 -33.97
C SER A 403 -1.46 4.25 -34.92
N ILE A 404 -1.10 3.00 -34.64
CA ILE A 404 -0.20 2.22 -35.51
C ILE A 404 -0.82 2.05 -36.91
N ASP A 405 -2.13 2.13 -37.03
CA ASP A 405 -2.89 2.00 -38.28
C ASP A 405 -2.63 3.16 -39.27
N ASP A 406 -2.23 4.33 -38.78
CA ASP A 406 -1.85 5.48 -39.61
C ASP A 406 -0.53 5.26 -40.37
N GLU A 407 0.35 4.37 -39.92
CA GLU A 407 1.61 4.02 -40.59
C GLU A 407 1.44 3.03 -41.75
N LEU A 408 0.34 2.26 -41.73
CA LEU A 408 0.11 1.20 -42.75
C LEU A 408 -0.76 1.64 -43.92
N GLY A 409 -1.24 2.89 -43.96
CA GLY A 409 -2.02 3.41 -45.08
C GLY A 409 -3.30 2.63 -45.36
N ILE A 410 -3.87 1.96 -44.37
CA ILE A 410 -5.13 1.26 -44.46
C ILE A 410 -6.23 2.29 -44.15
N GLN A 411 -6.91 2.74 -45.24
CA GLN A 411 -8.15 3.51 -45.16
C GLN A 411 -9.31 2.60 -44.80
#